data_069bf0e00f8ed2a95345a874e082fc62
#
_entry.id   069bf0e00f8ed2a95345a874e082fc62
#
_cell.length_a   1.000
_cell.length_b   1.000
_cell.length_c   1.000
_cell.angle_alpha   90.00
_cell.angle_beta   90.00
_cell.angle_gamma   90.00
#
_symmetry.space_group_name_H-M   'P 1'
#
loop_
_entity.id
_entity.type
_entity.pdbx_description
1 polymer ?
#
loop_
_entity_poly.entity_id
_entity_poly.type
_entity_poly.pdbx_seq_one_letter_code
_entity_poly.pdbx_strand_id
1 'polypeptide(L)'
;MILVKLHPDLRRTAIAAIAALFTMGQPASAAPYAPYASTPGEASLAQALDSAPPSVDRAPMLASINALPDAAARADALGQLTPRSYALLPRLAIQSMDAADREIRHYLAERRSIAIDAPADAPVSGDRTIHMMLTGGVKQARYDAGFDRPAARSDSRSLRFAIDVRPVPNLLIGATLGIDGIDARLDPAQRPRITLFNSQVGPYASFHNGRFYVDATAAYNFAEYKLRRQVGWTGFTDRLRAAADGDGWAASGEAGAMLRAGAVRVQPFAGLQYRHADVGGLREGGGVAAIEVAAYRTRLMRGTLGARASANVTAGDWALRPTIEAQWQRELRKRPDSRIEARFVAGDLPLFSLRPERLDRDAGLVSASITATHGSRTSVRLGYGGEFSSDRRVHAATLSLSRRF
;
A
#
# COMPACT_ATOMS: atom_id res chain seq x y z
N MET A 1 29.80 13.91 -31.16
CA MET A 1 28.65 13.03 -30.90
C MET A 1 27.53 13.91 -30.36
N ILE A 2 26.63 14.36 -31.22
CA ILE A 2 25.62 15.40 -30.97
C ILE A 2 24.38 14.72 -30.47
N LEU A 3 24.00 14.94 -29.21
CA LEU A 3 22.72 14.50 -28.63
C LEU A 3 21.63 15.51 -28.99
N VAL A 4 20.78 15.16 -29.94
CA VAL A 4 19.56 15.94 -30.21
C VAL A 4 18.50 15.64 -29.14
N LYS A 5 18.20 16.65 -28.31
CA LYS A 5 17.06 16.67 -27.39
C LYS A 5 15.78 16.81 -28.20
N LEU A 6 15.02 15.76 -28.35
CA LEU A 6 13.67 15.79 -28.90
C LEU A 6 12.67 16.25 -27.85
N HIS A 7 11.90 17.28 -28.17
CA HIS A 7 10.83 17.93 -27.38
C HIS A 7 9.70 16.92 -27.04
N PRO A 8 9.06 17.00 -25.85
CA PRO A 8 8.04 16.03 -25.38
C PRO A 8 6.76 16.00 -26.20
N ASP A 9 6.47 17.01 -27.02
CA ASP A 9 5.24 17.11 -27.83
C ASP A 9 5.21 16.19 -29.05
N LEU A 10 6.36 15.73 -29.54
CA LEU A 10 6.46 14.80 -30.67
C LEU A 10 6.10 13.35 -30.34
N ARG A 11 6.03 13.00 -29.04
CA ARG A 11 5.64 11.65 -28.61
C ARG A 11 4.13 11.42 -28.60
N ARG A 12 3.34 12.49 -28.55
CA ARG A 12 1.85 12.38 -28.57
C ARG A 12 1.29 12.19 -29.98
N THR A 13 1.97 12.69 -31.00
CA THR A 13 1.55 12.58 -32.39
C THR A 13 1.92 11.23 -33.02
N ALA A 14 2.99 10.58 -32.58
CA ALA A 14 3.43 9.30 -33.13
C ALA A 14 2.58 8.10 -32.69
N ILE A 15 1.89 8.18 -31.54
CA ILE A 15 1.02 7.11 -31.04
C ILE A 15 -0.33 7.11 -31.74
N ALA A 16 -0.81 8.26 -32.18
CA ALA A 16 -2.06 8.37 -32.93
C ALA A 16 -1.95 7.84 -34.36
N ALA A 17 -0.76 7.88 -34.99
CA ALA A 17 -0.55 7.48 -36.36
C ALA A 17 -0.38 5.96 -36.57
N ILE A 18 0.03 5.21 -35.53
CA ILE A 18 0.24 3.75 -35.64
C ILE A 18 -1.07 2.96 -35.43
N ALA A 19 -2.09 3.57 -34.78
CA ALA A 19 -3.41 2.95 -34.62
C ALA A 19 -4.28 2.98 -35.91
N ALA A 20 -3.89 3.73 -36.92
CA ALA A 20 -4.68 3.94 -38.15
C ALA A 20 -4.33 2.97 -39.31
N LEU A 21 -3.35 2.08 -39.16
CA LEU A 21 -2.83 1.26 -40.28
C LEU A 21 -3.21 -0.22 -40.28
N PHE A 22 -4.13 -0.67 -39.38
CA PHE A 22 -4.58 -2.06 -39.32
C PHE A 22 -6.10 -2.26 -39.39
N THR A 23 -6.81 -1.49 -40.22
CA THR A 23 -8.24 -1.79 -40.48
C THR A 23 -8.54 -1.68 -41.97
N MET A 24 -8.15 -2.69 -42.73
CA MET A 24 -8.81 -2.94 -44.02
C MET A 24 -9.61 -4.24 -43.89
N GLY A 25 -10.96 -4.13 -43.83
CA GLY A 25 -11.83 -5.20 -44.19
C GLY A 25 -12.91 -5.66 -43.23
N GLN A 26 -13.68 -4.74 -42.62
CA GLN A 26 -15.11 -4.95 -42.30
C GLN A 26 -15.77 -3.58 -42.18
N PRO A 27 -17.06 -3.40 -42.58
CA PRO A 27 -17.75 -2.17 -42.26
C PRO A 27 -17.85 -2.06 -40.75
N ALA A 28 -17.03 -1.20 -40.17
CA ALA A 28 -17.08 -0.92 -38.72
C ALA A 28 -18.47 -0.36 -38.43
N SER A 29 -19.33 -1.16 -37.84
CA SER A 29 -20.51 -0.64 -37.15
C SER A 29 -19.97 0.42 -36.21
N ALA A 30 -20.41 1.67 -36.34
CA ALA A 30 -19.93 2.76 -35.52
C ALA A 30 -20.07 2.36 -34.05
N ALA A 31 -18.94 2.25 -33.34
CA ALA A 31 -18.93 1.84 -31.95
C ALA A 31 -19.67 2.86 -31.08
N PRO A 32 -20.81 2.55 -30.48
CA PRO A 32 -21.63 3.54 -29.79
C PRO A 32 -20.98 4.10 -28.52
N TYR A 33 -19.99 3.42 -27.94
CA TYR A 33 -19.37 3.78 -26.67
C TYR A 33 -17.91 4.24 -26.77
N ALA A 34 -17.16 3.79 -27.76
CA ALA A 34 -15.75 4.16 -27.94
C ALA A 34 -15.47 5.68 -27.94
N PRO A 35 -16.29 6.55 -28.56
CA PRO A 35 -16.08 7.99 -28.55
C PRO A 35 -16.19 8.66 -27.18
N TYR A 36 -16.80 8.00 -26.20
CA TYR A 36 -17.01 8.54 -24.85
C TYR A 36 -15.93 8.09 -23.85
N ALA A 37 -15.04 7.19 -24.25
CA ALA A 37 -13.97 6.72 -23.40
C ALA A 37 -12.88 7.78 -23.21
N SER A 38 -12.59 8.15 -21.98
CA SER A 38 -11.59 9.15 -21.58
C SER A 38 -10.30 8.52 -21.03
N THR A 39 -10.34 7.24 -20.66
CA THR A 39 -9.20 6.50 -20.15
C THR A 39 -8.97 5.18 -20.90
N PRO A 40 -7.77 4.59 -20.85
CA PRO A 40 -7.52 3.29 -21.46
C PRO A 40 -8.44 2.17 -20.92
N GLY A 41 -8.81 2.22 -19.63
CA GLY A 41 -9.75 1.28 -19.03
C GLY A 41 -11.16 1.43 -19.58
N GLU A 42 -11.63 2.66 -19.72
CA GLU A 42 -12.92 2.95 -20.35
C GLU A 42 -12.94 2.56 -21.84
N ALA A 43 -11.84 2.77 -22.56
CA ALA A 43 -11.73 2.34 -23.96
C ALA A 43 -11.80 0.82 -24.11
N SER A 44 -11.15 0.07 -23.21
CA SER A 44 -11.23 -1.39 -23.16
C SER A 44 -12.65 -1.88 -22.86
N LEU A 45 -13.34 -1.22 -21.92
CA LEU A 45 -14.75 -1.50 -21.61
C LEU A 45 -15.66 -1.18 -22.80
N ALA A 46 -15.52 0.01 -23.40
CA ALA A 46 -16.30 0.43 -24.54
C ALA A 46 -16.18 -0.56 -25.70
N GLN A 47 -14.96 -0.99 -26.03
CA GLN A 47 -14.72 -2.01 -27.05
C GLN A 47 -15.42 -3.34 -26.72
N ALA A 48 -15.41 -3.76 -25.45
CA ALA A 48 -16.11 -4.97 -25.03
C ALA A 48 -17.63 -4.83 -25.17
N LEU A 49 -18.19 -3.66 -24.82
CA LEU A 49 -19.62 -3.38 -25.00
C LEU A 49 -20.04 -3.34 -26.47
N ASP A 50 -19.22 -2.71 -27.32
CA ASP A 50 -19.49 -2.52 -28.74
C ASP A 50 -19.40 -3.83 -29.55
N SER A 51 -18.53 -4.76 -29.12
CA SER A 51 -18.37 -6.08 -29.76
C SER A 51 -19.31 -7.14 -29.20
N ALA A 52 -20.06 -6.84 -28.16
CA ALA A 52 -20.90 -7.80 -27.47
C ALA A 52 -22.20 -8.09 -28.24
N PRO A 53 -22.67 -9.34 -28.25
CA PRO A 53 -23.99 -9.64 -28.81
C PRO A 53 -25.09 -8.96 -27.97
N PRO A 54 -26.22 -8.62 -28.59
CA PRO A 54 -27.39 -8.09 -27.86
C PRO A 54 -27.79 -9.01 -26.69
N SER A 55 -28.11 -8.43 -25.54
CA SER A 55 -28.54 -9.15 -24.36
C SER A 55 -29.75 -8.46 -23.74
N VAL A 56 -30.80 -9.23 -23.48
CA VAL A 56 -32.03 -8.73 -22.83
C VAL A 56 -31.74 -8.15 -21.44
N ASP A 57 -30.85 -8.78 -20.69
CA ASP A 57 -30.51 -8.35 -19.34
C ASP A 57 -29.80 -7.00 -19.30
N ARG A 58 -28.95 -6.72 -20.30
CA ARG A 58 -28.17 -5.48 -20.36
C ARG A 58 -28.87 -4.36 -21.14
N ALA A 59 -29.84 -4.69 -21.95
CA ALA A 59 -30.52 -3.70 -22.83
C ALA A 59 -31.04 -2.48 -22.04
N PRO A 60 -31.68 -2.62 -20.85
CA PRO A 60 -32.14 -1.47 -20.10
C PRO A 60 -31.00 -0.55 -19.60
N MET A 61 -29.90 -1.12 -19.13
CA MET A 61 -28.71 -0.38 -18.71
C MET A 61 -28.09 0.39 -19.89
N LEU A 62 -27.89 -0.26 -21.02
CA LEU A 62 -27.31 0.35 -22.22
C LEU A 62 -28.23 1.43 -22.80
N ALA A 63 -29.55 1.19 -22.82
CA ALA A 63 -30.54 2.18 -23.25
C ALA A 63 -30.50 3.44 -22.33
N SER A 64 -30.33 3.26 -21.03
CA SER A 64 -30.23 4.39 -20.10
C SER A 64 -28.93 5.22 -20.31
N ILE A 65 -27.79 4.60 -20.68
CA ILE A 65 -26.58 5.33 -21.07
C ILE A 65 -26.81 6.13 -22.33
N ASN A 66 -27.44 5.53 -23.33
CA ASN A 66 -27.72 6.20 -24.61
C ASN A 66 -28.70 7.38 -24.45
N ALA A 67 -29.58 7.34 -23.45
CA ALA A 67 -30.51 8.42 -23.11
C ALA A 67 -29.87 9.58 -22.33
N LEU A 68 -28.60 9.47 -21.91
CA LEU A 68 -27.90 10.57 -21.22
C LEU A 68 -27.71 11.79 -22.14
N PRO A 69 -27.81 13.02 -21.58
CA PRO A 69 -27.95 14.23 -22.37
C PRO A 69 -26.68 14.56 -23.19
N ASP A 70 -25.51 14.26 -22.69
CA ASP A 70 -24.26 14.68 -23.29
C ASP A 70 -23.13 13.63 -23.21
N ALA A 71 -22.04 13.89 -23.89
CA ALA A 71 -20.87 13.02 -23.94
C ALA A 71 -20.20 12.87 -22.58
N ALA A 72 -20.20 13.90 -21.73
CA ALA A 72 -19.57 13.87 -20.40
C ALA A 72 -20.33 12.94 -19.46
N ALA A 73 -21.67 13.00 -19.46
CA ALA A 73 -22.50 12.10 -18.68
C ALA A 73 -22.32 10.63 -19.10
N ARG A 74 -22.19 10.37 -20.42
CA ARG A 74 -21.91 9.02 -20.94
C ARG A 74 -20.52 8.53 -20.56
N ALA A 75 -19.51 9.40 -20.62
CA ALA A 75 -18.16 9.09 -20.17
C ALA A 75 -18.13 8.74 -18.65
N ASP A 76 -18.83 9.52 -17.83
CA ASP A 76 -18.95 9.23 -16.39
C ASP A 76 -19.63 7.87 -16.14
N ALA A 77 -20.71 7.57 -16.87
CA ALA A 77 -21.38 6.27 -16.78
C ALA A 77 -20.45 5.11 -17.16
N LEU A 78 -19.66 5.23 -18.23
CA LEU A 78 -18.65 4.25 -18.60
C LEU A 78 -17.57 4.09 -17.51
N GLY A 79 -17.07 5.20 -16.98
CA GLY A 79 -16.11 5.21 -15.88
C GLY A 79 -16.63 4.47 -14.64
N GLN A 80 -17.94 4.59 -14.35
CA GLN A 80 -18.58 3.89 -13.25
C GLN A 80 -18.67 2.37 -13.45
N LEU A 81 -18.71 1.90 -14.68
CA LEU A 81 -18.75 0.47 -15.00
C LEU A 81 -17.37 -0.20 -14.96
N THR A 82 -16.28 0.58 -14.96
CA THR A 82 -14.92 0.02 -14.92
C THR A 82 -14.55 -0.55 -13.54
N PRO A 83 -13.59 -1.51 -13.48
CA PRO A 83 -13.11 -2.07 -12.21
C PRO A 83 -12.09 -1.17 -11.48
N ARG A 84 -12.08 0.15 -11.72
CA ARG A 84 -11.08 1.09 -11.14
C ARG A 84 -11.01 1.08 -9.61
N SER A 85 -12.12 0.81 -8.93
CA SER A 85 -12.16 0.71 -7.48
C SER A 85 -11.28 -0.43 -6.95
N TYR A 86 -11.13 -1.49 -7.70
CA TYR A 86 -10.35 -2.67 -7.33
C TYR A 86 -8.83 -2.42 -7.37
N ALA A 87 -8.37 -1.37 -8.07
CA ALA A 87 -6.97 -0.97 -8.09
C ALA A 87 -6.40 -0.60 -6.71
N LEU A 88 -7.28 -0.30 -5.74
CA LEU A 88 -6.89 0.06 -4.38
C LEU A 88 -6.60 -1.17 -3.50
N LEU A 89 -7.22 -2.34 -3.76
CA LEU A 89 -7.14 -3.50 -2.87
C LEU A 89 -5.70 -3.93 -2.52
N PRO A 90 -4.80 -4.23 -3.48
CA PRO A 90 -3.44 -4.63 -3.16
C PRO A 90 -2.63 -3.50 -2.50
N ARG A 91 -3.01 -2.25 -2.73
CA ARG A 91 -2.35 -1.08 -2.10
C ARG A 91 -2.67 -0.97 -0.63
N LEU A 92 -3.91 -1.29 -0.23
CA LEU A 92 -4.29 -1.34 1.19
C LEU A 92 -3.54 -2.44 1.92
N ALA A 93 -3.38 -3.64 1.32
CA ALA A 93 -2.58 -4.71 1.89
C ALA A 93 -1.10 -4.29 2.04
N ILE A 94 -0.50 -3.71 1.00
CA ILE A 94 0.87 -3.20 1.06
C ILE A 94 1.02 -2.10 2.11
N GLN A 95 0.03 -1.22 2.26
CA GLN A 95 0.00 -0.19 3.30
C GLN A 95 0.02 -0.79 4.72
N SER A 96 -0.67 -1.91 4.95
CA SER A 96 -0.62 -2.68 6.19
C SER A 96 0.78 -3.28 6.41
N MET A 97 1.33 -3.96 5.39
CA MET A 97 2.68 -4.53 5.44
C MET A 97 3.77 -3.48 5.76
N ASP A 98 3.68 -2.29 5.15
CA ASP A 98 4.62 -1.19 5.37
C ASP A 98 4.52 -0.62 6.80
N ALA A 99 3.31 -0.55 7.37
CA ALA A 99 3.10 -0.11 8.73
C ALA A 99 3.75 -1.10 9.72
N ALA A 100 3.49 -2.38 9.54
CA ALA A 100 4.05 -3.44 10.35
C ALA A 100 5.57 -3.47 10.34
N ASP A 101 6.16 -3.39 9.17
CA ASP A 101 7.60 -3.37 9.00
C ASP A 101 8.23 -2.15 9.70
N ARG A 102 7.62 -0.96 9.58
CA ARG A 102 8.10 0.24 10.29
C ARG A 102 8.05 0.08 11.80
N GLU A 103 6.96 -0.47 12.34
CA GLU A 103 6.82 -0.70 13.78
C GLU A 103 7.92 -1.63 14.31
N ILE A 104 8.20 -2.75 13.61
CA ILE A 104 9.26 -3.69 14.00
C ILE A 104 10.64 -3.05 13.84
N ARG A 105 10.93 -2.32 12.77
CA ARG A 105 12.24 -1.64 12.63
C ARG A 105 12.48 -0.58 13.71
N HIS A 106 11.45 0.20 14.07
CA HIS A 106 11.56 1.13 15.21
C HIS A 106 11.83 0.39 16.53
N TYR A 107 11.14 -0.73 16.75
CA TYR A 107 11.39 -1.57 17.92
C TYR A 107 12.81 -2.12 17.92
N LEU A 108 13.32 -2.67 16.82
CA LEU A 108 14.69 -3.16 16.70
C LEU A 108 15.73 -2.05 16.98
N ALA A 109 15.52 -0.85 16.45
CA ALA A 109 16.38 0.30 16.70
C ALA A 109 16.41 0.70 18.18
N GLU A 110 15.26 0.67 18.86
CA GLU A 110 15.15 0.92 20.30
C GLU A 110 15.88 -0.16 21.11
N ARG A 111 15.62 -1.44 20.82
CA ARG A 111 16.24 -2.58 21.48
C ARG A 111 17.76 -2.58 21.36
N ARG A 112 18.28 -2.25 20.17
CA ARG A 112 19.71 -2.08 19.89
C ARG A 112 20.30 -0.92 20.67
N SER A 113 19.62 0.22 20.70
CA SER A 113 20.09 1.39 21.44
C SER A 113 20.20 1.11 22.92
N ILE A 114 19.23 0.43 23.54
CA ILE A 114 19.28 0.01 24.94
C ILE A 114 20.46 -0.92 25.21
N ALA A 115 20.73 -1.86 24.29
CA ALA A 115 21.84 -2.81 24.47
C ALA A 115 23.21 -2.15 24.44
N ILE A 116 23.39 -1.15 23.59
CA ILE A 116 24.67 -0.43 23.43
C ILE A 116 24.90 0.57 24.57
N ASP A 117 23.82 1.08 25.18
CA ASP A 117 23.90 2.01 26.30
C ASP A 117 24.04 1.29 27.66
N ALA A 118 23.87 -0.05 27.69
CA ALA A 118 24.10 -0.81 28.87
C ALA A 118 25.58 -0.67 29.31
N PRO A 119 25.86 -0.54 30.64
CA PRO A 119 27.23 -0.51 31.18
C PRO A 119 28.00 -1.76 30.73
N ALA A 120 29.29 -1.61 30.46
CA ALA A 120 30.15 -2.72 30.00
C ALA A 120 30.27 -3.87 31.02
N ASP A 121 30.09 -3.55 32.28
CA ASP A 121 30.07 -4.43 33.44
C ASP A 121 28.67 -4.88 33.84
N ALA A 122 27.63 -4.43 33.12
CA ALA A 122 26.32 -5.02 33.30
C ALA A 122 26.44 -6.54 33.07
N PRO A 123 25.94 -7.37 33.98
CA PRO A 123 26.08 -8.81 33.83
C PRO A 123 25.51 -9.16 32.45
N VAL A 124 26.40 -9.67 31.59
CA VAL A 124 26.02 -10.37 30.38
C VAL A 124 25.38 -11.65 30.87
N SER A 125 24.21 -11.53 31.46
CA SER A 125 23.48 -12.70 31.85
C SER A 125 23.22 -13.46 30.58
N GLY A 126 23.82 -14.64 30.44
CA GLY A 126 23.42 -15.66 29.51
C GLY A 126 21.98 -16.13 29.74
N ASP A 127 21.25 -15.35 30.51
CA ASP A 127 19.84 -15.46 30.75
C ASP A 127 19.11 -15.21 29.44
N ARG A 128 18.40 -16.22 28.99
CA ARG A 128 17.45 -16.18 27.86
C ARG A 128 16.29 -15.24 28.20
N THR A 129 16.62 -13.95 28.39
CA THR A 129 15.63 -12.94 28.77
C THR A 129 14.66 -12.77 27.61
N ILE A 130 13.42 -13.06 27.88
CA ILE A 130 12.33 -12.88 26.91
C ILE A 130 11.87 -11.42 26.96
N HIS A 131 11.76 -10.80 25.82
CA HIS A 131 11.13 -9.49 25.69
C HIS A 131 9.84 -9.60 24.90
N MET A 132 8.83 -8.88 25.34
CA MET A 132 7.55 -8.78 24.68
C MET A 132 7.22 -7.33 24.40
N MET A 133 6.61 -7.07 23.25
CA MET A 133 6.09 -5.76 22.85
C MET A 133 4.63 -5.88 22.42
N LEU A 134 3.82 -4.94 22.84
CA LEU A 134 2.47 -4.71 22.33
C LEU A 134 2.41 -3.29 21.76
N THR A 135 1.99 -3.15 20.51
CA THR A 135 1.84 -1.86 19.84
C THR A 135 0.43 -1.70 19.28
N GLY A 136 -0.22 -0.59 19.62
CA GLY A 136 -1.43 -0.12 18.96
C GLY A 136 -1.12 1.06 18.06
N GLY A 137 -1.80 1.14 16.90
CA GLY A 137 -1.59 2.21 15.94
C GLY A 137 -2.87 2.68 15.27
N VAL A 138 -2.88 3.95 14.88
CA VAL A 138 -3.88 4.54 14.00
C VAL A 138 -3.19 5.23 12.83
N LYS A 139 -3.79 5.16 11.64
CA LYS A 139 -3.20 5.74 10.43
C LYS A 139 -4.29 6.26 9.51
N GLN A 140 -4.02 7.41 8.91
CA GLN A 140 -4.82 8.01 7.83
C GLN A 140 -3.97 8.13 6.58
N ALA A 141 -4.52 7.76 5.43
CA ALA A 141 -3.87 7.95 4.14
C ALA A 141 -4.83 8.63 3.15
N ARG A 142 -4.25 9.48 2.30
CA ARG A 142 -4.92 10.10 1.16
C ARG A 142 -4.14 9.76 -0.09
N TYR A 143 -4.86 9.39 -1.13
CA TYR A 143 -4.33 9.09 -2.46
C TYR A 143 -5.02 10.01 -3.45
N ASP A 144 -4.26 10.71 -4.27
CA ASP A 144 -4.80 11.54 -5.32
C ASP A 144 -5.22 10.69 -6.53
N ALA A 145 -6.16 11.19 -7.33
CA ALA A 145 -6.60 10.51 -8.55
C ALA A 145 -5.48 10.42 -9.58
N GLY A 146 -5.57 9.42 -10.45
CA GLY A 146 -4.72 9.24 -11.61
C GLY A 146 -5.47 8.47 -12.70
N PHE A 147 -4.83 8.15 -13.82
CA PHE A 147 -5.45 7.36 -14.88
C PHE A 147 -5.93 6.02 -14.34
N ASP A 148 -7.22 5.72 -14.54
CA ASP A 148 -7.84 4.48 -14.07
C ASP A 148 -7.64 4.21 -12.56
N ARG A 149 -7.33 5.25 -11.79
CA ARG A 149 -7.11 5.22 -10.35
C ARG A 149 -7.94 6.33 -9.69
N PRO A 150 -8.97 5.99 -8.91
CA PRO A 150 -9.75 6.98 -8.19
C PRO A 150 -8.94 7.58 -7.03
N ALA A 151 -9.25 8.81 -6.66
CA ALA A 151 -8.83 9.36 -5.38
C ALA A 151 -9.41 8.52 -4.24
N ALA A 152 -8.69 8.41 -3.14
CA ALA A 152 -9.13 7.63 -2.00
C ALA A 152 -8.63 8.19 -0.68
N ARG A 153 -9.39 7.92 0.39
CA ARG A 153 -8.99 8.13 1.79
C ARG A 153 -9.13 6.83 2.53
N SER A 154 -8.16 6.49 3.37
CA SER A 154 -8.26 5.32 4.23
C SER A 154 -7.91 5.66 5.66
N ASP A 155 -8.68 5.07 6.58
CA ASP A 155 -8.44 5.08 8.02
C ASP A 155 -8.09 3.66 8.44
N SER A 156 -7.03 3.49 9.23
CA SER A 156 -6.56 2.18 9.66
C SER A 156 -6.33 2.15 11.17
N ARG A 157 -6.54 0.97 11.75
CA ARG A 157 -6.21 0.65 13.14
C ARG A 157 -5.42 -0.64 13.15
N SER A 158 -4.36 -0.69 13.95
CA SER A 158 -3.50 -1.86 14.06
C SER A 158 -3.28 -2.27 15.51
N LEU A 159 -3.08 -3.55 15.71
CA LEU A 159 -2.56 -4.12 16.95
C LEU A 159 -1.49 -5.14 16.58
N ARG A 160 -0.34 -5.06 17.26
CA ARG A 160 0.81 -5.92 16.99
C ARG A 160 1.43 -6.39 18.29
N PHE A 161 1.69 -7.68 18.33
CA PHE A 161 2.48 -8.34 19.38
C PHE A 161 3.81 -8.79 18.78
N ALA A 162 4.89 -8.67 19.57
CA ALA A 162 6.19 -9.21 19.22
C ALA A 162 6.85 -9.83 20.43
N ILE A 163 7.63 -10.87 20.20
CA ILE A 163 8.42 -11.57 21.21
C ILE A 163 9.82 -11.82 20.66
N ASP A 164 10.84 -11.57 21.49
CA ASP A 164 12.24 -11.80 21.11
C ASP A 164 13.09 -12.30 22.27
N VAL A 165 14.20 -12.90 21.87
CA VAL A 165 15.28 -13.35 22.75
C VAL A 165 16.62 -12.88 22.21
N ARG A 166 17.63 -12.81 23.07
CA ARG A 166 19.03 -12.57 22.71
C ARG A 166 19.84 -13.82 23.00
N PRO A 167 20.05 -14.70 22.02
CA PRO A 167 20.89 -15.88 22.22
C PRO A 167 22.35 -15.52 22.49
N VAL A 168 22.82 -14.40 21.96
CA VAL A 168 24.12 -13.77 22.24
C VAL A 168 23.96 -12.25 22.34
N PRO A 169 24.85 -11.52 23.00
CA PRO A 169 24.67 -10.08 23.29
C PRO A 169 24.41 -9.20 22.09
N ASN A 170 24.94 -9.55 20.94
CA ASN A 170 24.86 -8.79 19.71
C ASN A 170 23.83 -9.30 18.68
N LEU A 171 23.10 -10.39 18.98
CA LEU A 171 22.09 -10.97 18.10
C LEU A 171 20.75 -11.04 18.84
N LEU A 172 19.73 -10.43 18.23
CA LEU A 172 18.33 -10.53 18.64
C LEU A 172 17.58 -11.28 17.56
N ILE A 173 16.76 -12.24 17.94
CA ILE A 173 15.83 -12.94 17.05
C ILE A 173 14.45 -12.97 17.69
N GLY A 174 13.41 -12.83 16.88
CA GLY A 174 12.04 -12.78 17.36
C GLY A 174 11.01 -13.07 16.31
N ALA A 175 9.77 -13.08 16.75
CA ALA A 175 8.59 -13.23 15.90
C ALA A 175 7.53 -12.18 16.25
N THR A 176 6.74 -11.82 15.26
CA THR A 176 5.65 -10.87 15.39
C THR A 176 4.35 -11.44 14.86
N LEU A 177 3.26 -11.07 15.49
CA LEU A 177 1.89 -11.31 15.05
C LEU A 177 1.15 -9.97 15.06
N GLY A 178 0.37 -9.67 14.03
CA GLY A 178 -0.38 -8.42 13.96
C GLY A 178 -1.69 -8.55 13.24
N ILE A 179 -2.58 -7.63 13.54
CA ILE A 179 -3.86 -7.44 12.84
C ILE A 179 -4.04 -5.98 12.47
N ASP A 180 -4.62 -5.74 11.32
CA ASP A 180 -4.95 -4.40 10.81
C ASP A 180 -6.37 -4.39 10.26
N GLY A 181 -7.17 -3.41 10.66
CA GLY A 181 -8.45 -3.08 10.05
C GLY A 181 -8.32 -1.78 9.28
N ILE A 182 -8.71 -1.77 8.01
CA ILE A 182 -8.63 -0.60 7.13
C ILE A 182 -10.00 -0.34 6.51
N ASP A 183 -10.50 0.87 6.67
CA ASP A 183 -11.66 1.40 5.98
C ASP A 183 -11.21 2.41 4.94
N ALA A 184 -11.51 2.18 3.66
CA ALA A 184 -11.19 3.09 2.58
C ALA A 184 -12.46 3.57 1.86
N ARG A 185 -12.49 4.85 1.55
CA ARG A 185 -13.54 5.52 0.79
C ARG A 185 -12.91 6.12 -0.44
N LEU A 186 -13.50 5.83 -1.59
CA LEU A 186 -13.07 6.40 -2.85
C LEU A 186 -14.00 7.56 -3.18
N ASP A 187 -13.41 8.62 -3.74
CA ASP A 187 -14.13 9.84 -4.09
C ASP A 187 -14.53 9.83 -5.58
N PRO A 188 -15.61 10.56 -5.93
CA PRO A 188 -16.76 10.99 -5.15
C PRO A 188 -18.12 10.42 -5.60
N ALA A 189 -18.34 10.10 -6.88
CA ALA A 189 -19.69 9.88 -7.43
C ALA A 189 -20.35 8.55 -7.00
N GLN A 190 -19.55 7.50 -6.81
CA GLN A 190 -20.04 6.13 -6.59
C GLN A 190 -20.03 5.69 -5.14
N ARG A 191 -19.52 6.52 -4.23
CA ARG A 191 -19.34 6.20 -2.81
C ARG A 191 -18.83 4.76 -2.55
N PRO A 192 -17.83 4.26 -3.31
CA PRO A 192 -17.33 2.94 -3.05
C PRO A 192 -16.65 2.93 -1.69
N ARG A 193 -16.92 1.87 -0.95
CA ARG A 193 -16.30 1.61 0.35
C ARG A 193 -15.61 0.26 0.31
N ILE A 194 -14.36 0.25 0.71
CA ILE A 194 -13.56 -0.95 0.86
C ILE A 194 -13.22 -1.12 2.33
N THR A 195 -13.47 -2.30 2.86
CA THR A 195 -12.98 -2.71 4.18
C THR A 195 -11.98 -3.83 3.96
N LEU A 196 -10.79 -3.70 4.55
CA LEU A 196 -9.78 -4.74 4.60
C LEU A 196 -9.57 -5.14 6.06
N PHE A 197 -9.64 -6.43 6.34
CA PHE A 197 -9.05 -7.04 7.53
C PHE A 197 -7.80 -7.81 7.11
N ASN A 198 -6.67 -7.50 7.73
CA ASN A 198 -5.39 -8.12 7.42
C ASN A 198 -4.76 -8.67 8.70
N SER A 199 -4.34 -9.92 8.68
CA SER A 199 -3.52 -10.53 9.72
C SER A 199 -2.16 -10.91 9.17
N GLN A 200 -1.13 -10.85 10.02
CA GLN A 200 0.24 -11.13 9.58
C GLN A 200 1.06 -11.76 10.68
N VAL A 201 1.98 -12.62 10.27
CA VAL A 201 2.91 -13.32 11.15
C VAL A 201 4.28 -13.40 10.48
N GLY A 202 5.35 -13.28 11.25
CA GLY A 202 6.68 -13.40 10.67
C GLY A 202 7.83 -13.23 11.66
N PRO A 203 9.02 -13.69 11.26
CA PRO A 203 10.25 -13.54 12.02
C PRO A 203 10.90 -12.17 11.81
N TYR A 204 11.73 -11.79 12.75
CA TYR A 204 12.67 -10.69 12.62
C TYR A 204 13.98 -10.98 13.34
N ALA A 205 15.05 -10.32 12.91
CA ALA A 205 16.36 -10.42 13.53
C ALA A 205 17.11 -9.07 13.46
N SER A 206 17.97 -8.84 14.43
CA SER A 206 18.89 -7.70 14.47
C SER A 206 20.26 -8.16 14.96
N PHE A 207 21.30 -7.85 14.20
CA PHE A 207 22.69 -8.07 14.59
C PHE A 207 23.43 -6.73 14.68
N HIS A 208 24.31 -6.57 15.65
CA HIS A 208 25.18 -5.39 15.76
C HIS A 208 26.52 -5.74 16.38
N ASN A 209 27.57 -5.02 15.98
CA ASN A 209 28.91 -5.14 16.55
C ASN A 209 29.33 -3.89 17.36
N GLY A 210 28.38 -3.06 17.79
CA GLY A 210 28.62 -1.78 18.45
C GLY A 210 28.79 -0.59 17.51
N ARG A 211 29.31 -0.80 16.29
CA ARG A 211 29.51 0.25 15.29
C ARG A 211 28.58 0.13 14.08
N PHE A 212 28.30 -1.07 13.64
CA PHE A 212 27.43 -1.37 12.52
C PHE A 212 26.30 -2.29 12.96
N TYR A 213 25.22 -2.27 12.21
CA TYR A 213 24.10 -3.18 12.43
C TYR A 213 23.46 -3.64 11.12
N VAL A 214 22.77 -4.75 11.19
CA VAL A 214 21.90 -5.29 10.15
C VAL A 214 20.62 -5.77 10.79
N ASP A 215 19.49 -5.30 10.28
CA ASP A 215 18.14 -5.75 10.64
C ASP A 215 17.52 -6.48 9.46
N ALA A 216 16.77 -7.53 9.75
CA ALA A 216 16.00 -8.26 8.77
C ALA A 216 14.60 -8.57 9.30
N THR A 217 13.58 -8.43 8.47
CA THR A 217 12.19 -8.80 8.75
C THR A 217 11.59 -9.58 7.58
N ALA A 218 10.74 -10.53 7.89
CA ALA A 218 9.88 -11.18 6.92
C ALA A 218 8.50 -11.40 7.54
N ALA A 219 7.45 -11.35 6.74
CA ALA A 219 6.09 -11.62 7.20
C ALA A 219 5.22 -12.18 6.09
N TYR A 220 4.35 -13.10 6.45
CA TYR A 220 3.25 -13.56 5.63
C TYR A 220 1.96 -12.90 6.09
N ASN A 221 1.09 -12.56 5.14
CA ASN A 221 -0.11 -11.76 5.33
C ASN A 221 -1.32 -12.48 4.76
N PHE A 222 -2.43 -12.44 5.48
CA PHE A 222 -3.74 -12.93 5.06
C PHE A 222 -4.69 -11.73 5.04
N ALA A 223 -5.36 -11.51 3.93
CA ALA A 223 -6.19 -10.35 3.68
C ALA A 223 -7.62 -10.75 3.30
N GLU A 224 -8.60 -10.18 3.97
CA GLU A 224 -10.02 -10.31 3.63
C GLU A 224 -10.54 -8.95 3.18
N TYR A 225 -11.04 -8.88 1.95
CA TYR A 225 -11.58 -7.65 1.35
C TYR A 225 -13.09 -7.72 1.25
N LYS A 226 -13.75 -6.63 1.64
CA LYS A 226 -15.18 -6.41 1.38
C LYS A 226 -15.33 -5.09 0.66
N LEU A 227 -15.99 -5.12 -0.48
CA LEU A 227 -16.23 -3.95 -1.30
C LEU A 227 -17.72 -3.74 -1.48
N ARG A 228 -18.13 -2.46 -1.41
CA ARG A 228 -19.48 -2.00 -1.77
C ARG A 228 -19.32 -0.81 -2.70
N ARG A 229 -20.00 -0.84 -3.84
CA ARG A 229 -20.08 0.32 -4.74
C ARG A 229 -21.50 0.53 -5.22
N GLN A 230 -21.80 1.75 -5.55
CA GLN A 230 -23.04 2.14 -6.22
C GLN A 230 -22.66 2.58 -7.63
N VAL A 231 -23.34 2.04 -8.60
CA VAL A 231 -23.30 2.48 -10.00
C VAL A 231 -24.61 3.17 -10.28
N GLY A 232 -24.58 4.42 -10.78
CA GLY A 232 -25.84 5.11 -11.01
C GLY A 232 -25.72 6.42 -11.78
N TRP A 233 -26.70 6.65 -12.65
CA TRP A 233 -26.94 7.85 -13.42
C TRP A 233 -28.46 8.02 -13.63
N THR A 234 -28.87 9.06 -14.32
CA THR A 234 -30.29 9.28 -14.60
C THR A 234 -30.91 8.09 -15.32
N GLY A 235 -31.92 7.48 -14.68
CA GLY A 235 -32.64 6.32 -15.23
C GLY A 235 -32.02 4.95 -14.89
N PHE A 236 -30.90 4.89 -14.13
CA PHE A 236 -30.27 3.64 -13.74
C PHE A 236 -29.59 3.72 -12.36
N THR A 237 -29.70 2.67 -11.54
CA THR A 237 -28.95 2.53 -10.30
C THR A 237 -28.82 1.09 -9.86
N ASP A 238 -27.58 0.67 -9.53
CA ASP A 238 -27.26 -0.62 -8.93
C ASP A 238 -26.44 -0.44 -7.65
N ARG A 239 -26.66 -1.32 -6.68
CA ARG A 239 -25.87 -1.42 -5.45
C ARG A 239 -25.14 -2.75 -5.42
N LEU A 240 -23.85 -2.70 -5.65
CA LEU A 240 -23.00 -3.86 -5.88
C LEU A 240 -22.17 -4.17 -4.64
N ARG A 241 -21.96 -5.47 -4.39
CA ARG A 241 -21.14 -5.98 -3.28
C ARG A 241 -20.28 -7.10 -3.77
N ALA A 242 -19.04 -7.13 -3.29
CA ALA A 242 -18.10 -8.21 -3.53
C ALA A 242 -17.28 -8.49 -2.26
N ALA A 243 -16.79 -9.70 -2.16
CA ALA A 243 -15.77 -10.10 -1.21
C ALA A 243 -14.67 -10.86 -1.96
N ALA A 244 -13.44 -10.74 -1.47
CA ALA A 244 -12.31 -11.50 -1.95
C ALA A 244 -11.35 -11.77 -0.79
N ASP A 245 -10.71 -12.91 -0.84
CA ASP A 245 -9.55 -13.20 -0.02
C ASP A 245 -8.28 -12.85 -0.79
N GLY A 246 -7.22 -12.63 -0.08
CA GLY A 246 -5.91 -12.39 -0.63
C GLY A 246 -4.84 -12.79 0.36
N ASP A 247 -3.64 -12.91 -0.16
CA ASP A 247 -2.47 -13.17 0.65
C ASP A 247 -1.26 -12.40 0.13
N GLY A 248 -0.17 -12.51 0.85
CA GLY A 248 1.03 -11.83 0.42
C GLY A 248 2.17 -12.03 1.39
N TRP A 249 3.32 -11.55 0.99
CA TRP A 249 4.48 -11.58 1.85
C TRP A 249 5.30 -10.31 1.72
N ALA A 250 5.95 -9.96 2.81
CA ALA A 250 6.82 -8.83 2.96
C ALA A 250 8.19 -9.31 3.42
N ALA A 251 9.25 -8.72 2.88
CA ALA A 251 10.60 -8.88 3.38
C ALA A 251 11.32 -7.54 3.35
N SER A 252 12.13 -7.26 4.34
CA SER A 252 13.01 -6.09 4.34
C SER A 252 14.32 -6.35 5.06
N GLY A 253 15.34 -5.64 4.60
CA GLY A 253 16.64 -5.55 5.23
C GLY A 253 17.06 -4.10 5.37
N GLU A 254 17.66 -3.76 6.50
CA GLU A 254 18.26 -2.45 6.78
C GLU A 254 19.67 -2.67 7.34
N ALA A 255 20.64 -1.92 6.83
CA ALA A 255 21.99 -1.88 7.37
C ALA A 255 22.39 -0.43 7.65
N GLY A 256 23.11 -0.21 8.73
CA GLY A 256 23.53 1.13 9.11
C GLY A 256 24.70 1.17 10.07
N ALA A 257 25.15 2.39 10.33
CA ALA A 257 26.21 2.67 11.30
C ALA A 257 25.65 3.39 12.52
N MET A 258 26.30 3.20 13.66
CA MET A 258 25.99 3.86 14.93
C MET A 258 27.11 4.84 15.26
N LEU A 259 26.83 6.12 15.04
CA LEU A 259 27.74 7.22 15.30
C LEU A 259 27.31 7.93 16.59
N ARG A 260 28.28 8.40 17.36
CA ARG A 260 28.02 9.19 18.57
C ARG A 260 28.58 10.59 18.36
N ALA A 261 27.76 11.60 18.56
CA ALA A 261 28.12 13.01 18.51
C ALA A 261 27.70 13.68 19.85
N GLY A 262 28.59 13.66 20.83
CA GLY A 262 28.28 14.08 22.19
C GLY A 262 27.18 13.22 22.81
N ALA A 263 26.09 13.85 23.27
CA ALA A 263 24.92 13.21 23.86
C ALA A 263 23.97 12.60 22.79
N VAL A 264 24.17 12.90 21.52
CA VAL A 264 23.31 12.46 20.42
C VAL A 264 23.90 11.24 19.74
N ARG A 265 23.08 10.25 19.47
CA ARG A 265 23.40 9.11 18.61
C ARG A 265 22.76 9.32 17.25
N VAL A 266 23.55 9.19 16.19
CA VAL A 266 23.10 9.27 14.80
C VAL A 266 23.29 7.93 14.14
N GLN A 267 22.27 7.43 13.45
CA GLN A 267 22.28 6.16 12.74
C GLN A 267 21.91 6.39 11.28
N PRO A 268 22.89 6.68 10.39
CA PRO A 268 22.66 6.60 8.95
C PRO A 268 22.43 5.15 8.54
N PHE A 269 21.48 4.95 7.61
CA PHE A 269 21.11 3.61 7.15
C PHE A 269 20.69 3.59 5.69
N ALA A 270 20.82 2.40 5.11
CA ALA A 270 20.26 2.04 3.82
C ALA A 270 19.47 0.74 3.96
N GLY A 271 18.44 0.58 3.17
CA GLY A 271 17.58 -0.59 3.23
C GLY A 271 16.97 -0.96 1.91
N LEU A 272 16.47 -2.20 1.85
CA LEU A 272 15.72 -2.75 0.75
C LEU A 272 14.44 -3.38 1.28
N GLN A 273 13.33 -3.16 0.59
CA GLN A 273 12.02 -3.69 0.94
C GLN A 273 11.40 -4.37 -0.27
N TYR A 274 10.84 -5.55 -0.07
CA TYR A 274 10.03 -6.25 -1.05
C TYR A 274 8.64 -6.50 -0.49
N ARG A 275 7.62 -6.28 -1.32
CA ARG A 275 6.21 -6.50 -0.99
C ARG A 275 5.55 -7.24 -2.13
N HIS A 276 4.77 -8.23 -1.79
CA HIS A 276 3.95 -9.01 -2.70
C HIS A 276 2.55 -9.11 -2.12
N ALA A 277 1.54 -8.76 -2.89
CA ALA A 277 0.14 -8.89 -2.52
C ALA A 277 -0.63 -9.51 -3.69
N ASP A 278 -1.27 -10.63 -3.45
CA ASP A 278 -2.23 -11.28 -4.32
C ASP A 278 -3.64 -10.93 -3.85
N VAL A 279 -4.53 -10.68 -4.79
CA VAL A 279 -5.96 -10.50 -4.58
C VAL A 279 -6.66 -11.61 -5.35
N GLY A 280 -7.43 -12.43 -4.67
CA GLY A 280 -8.20 -13.50 -5.26
C GLY A 280 -9.25 -12.99 -6.25
N GLY A 281 -9.71 -13.86 -7.14
CA GLY A 281 -10.83 -13.56 -8.02
C GLY A 281 -12.08 -13.21 -7.21
N LEU A 282 -12.88 -12.29 -7.72
CA LEU A 282 -14.09 -11.86 -7.04
C LEU A 282 -15.24 -11.69 -8.03
N ARG A 283 -16.45 -11.86 -7.51
CA ARG A 283 -17.68 -11.68 -8.28
C ARG A 283 -18.60 -10.74 -7.51
N GLU A 284 -19.06 -9.69 -8.19
CA GLU A 284 -20.08 -8.81 -7.63
C GLU A 284 -21.47 -9.44 -7.71
N GLY A 285 -22.31 -9.07 -6.76
CA GLY A 285 -23.74 -9.31 -6.78
C GLY A 285 -24.49 -8.02 -6.53
N GLY A 286 -25.76 -7.97 -6.94
CA GLY A 286 -26.67 -6.87 -6.62
C GLY A 286 -27.22 -6.06 -7.80
N GLY A 287 -26.91 -6.46 -9.05
CA GLY A 287 -27.48 -5.78 -10.22
C GLY A 287 -26.86 -6.18 -11.55
N VAL A 288 -27.34 -5.57 -12.62
CA VAL A 288 -26.93 -5.86 -14.01
C VAL A 288 -25.52 -5.34 -14.30
N ALA A 289 -25.11 -4.27 -13.61
CA ALA A 289 -23.77 -3.69 -13.72
C ALA A 289 -22.70 -4.48 -12.94
N ALA A 290 -23.06 -5.64 -12.37
CA ALA A 290 -22.13 -6.49 -11.64
C ALA A 290 -21.05 -7.06 -12.55
N ILE A 291 -19.80 -7.02 -12.06
CA ILE A 291 -18.64 -7.55 -12.77
C ILE A 291 -17.97 -8.68 -11.98
N GLU A 292 -17.36 -9.59 -12.72
CA GLU A 292 -16.42 -10.58 -12.22
C GLU A 292 -15.01 -10.10 -12.54
N VAL A 293 -14.13 -10.11 -11.55
CA VAL A 293 -12.74 -9.69 -11.68
C VAL A 293 -11.83 -10.89 -11.46
N ALA A 294 -10.92 -11.15 -12.38
CA ALA A 294 -9.95 -12.21 -12.25
C ALA A 294 -8.96 -11.91 -11.11
N ALA A 295 -8.34 -12.96 -10.57
CA ALA A 295 -7.27 -12.81 -9.59
C ALA A 295 -6.10 -11.99 -10.18
N TYR A 296 -5.53 -11.09 -9.39
CA TYR A 296 -4.43 -10.24 -9.82
C TYR A 296 -3.46 -9.97 -8.67
N ARG A 297 -2.26 -9.52 -9.03
CA ARG A 297 -1.17 -9.33 -8.07
C ARG A 297 -0.45 -8.01 -8.23
N THR A 298 0.17 -7.57 -7.15
CA THR A 298 1.06 -6.40 -7.14
C THR A 298 2.35 -6.72 -6.40
N ARG A 299 3.47 -6.30 -6.99
CA ARG A 299 4.80 -6.44 -6.41
C ARG A 299 5.50 -5.11 -6.37
N LEU A 300 6.10 -4.78 -5.23
CA LEU A 300 6.91 -3.60 -5.04
C LEU A 300 8.31 -3.98 -4.55
N MET A 301 9.31 -3.25 -5.00
CA MET A 301 10.68 -3.34 -4.49
C MET A 301 11.20 -1.93 -4.28
N ARG A 302 11.46 -1.55 -3.03
CA ARG A 302 11.88 -0.19 -2.68
C ARG A 302 13.26 -0.18 -2.06
N GLY A 303 14.12 0.74 -2.54
CA GLY A 303 15.32 1.15 -1.84
C GLY A 303 15.02 2.27 -0.86
N THR A 304 15.68 2.30 0.28
CA THR A 304 15.56 3.34 1.29
C THR A 304 16.94 3.86 1.68
N LEU A 305 17.03 5.18 1.88
CA LEU A 305 18.19 5.84 2.47
C LEU A 305 17.66 6.78 3.55
N GLY A 306 18.30 6.78 4.72
CA GLY A 306 17.83 7.61 5.81
C GLY A 306 18.82 7.78 6.94
N ALA A 307 18.40 8.56 7.92
CA ALA A 307 19.13 8.73 9.16
C ALA A 307 18.15 8.82 10.33
N ARG A 308 18.57 8.28 11.46
CA ARG A 308 17.87 8.29 12.74
C ARG A 308 18.76 8.98 13.78
N ALA A 309 18.22 9.95 14.50
CA ALA A 309 18.92 10.63 15.58
C ALA A 309 18.15 10.43 16.90
N SER A 310 18.86 10.13 17.99
CA SER A 310 18.29 9.95 19.32
C SER A 310 19.22 10.51 20.39
N ALA A 311 18.64 10.93 21.52
CA ALA A 311 19.37 11.35 22.70
C ALA A 311 18.82 10.67 23.94
N ASN A 312 19.65 10.49 24.97
CA ASN A 312 19.22 9.99 26.27
C ASN A 312 19.11 11.15 27.25
N VAL A 313 17.96 11.27 27.91
CA VAL A 313 17.67 12.28 28.91
C VAL A 313 17.12 11.57 30.15
N THR A 314 17.67 11.87 31.33
CA THR A 314 17.17 11.33 32.58
C THR A 314 16.22 12.32 33.25
N ALA A 315 15.05 11.86 33.68
CA ALA A 315 14.04 12.65 34.39
C ALA A 315 13.54 11.85 35.60
N GLY A 316 14.15 12.07 36.75
CA GLY A 316 13.94 11.25 37.96
C GLY A 316 14.31 9.79 37.69
N ASP A 317 13.42 8.85 37.97
CA ASP A 317 13.60 7.41 37.74
C ASP A 317 13.34 6.96 36.31
N TRP A 318 13.03 7.90 35.41
CA TRP A 318 12.74 7.60 34.03
C TRP A 318 13.91 7.95 33.11
N ALA A 319 14.26 7.03 32.25
CA ALA A 319 15.13 7.30 31.10
C ALA A 319 14.26 7.61 29.88
N LEU A 320 14.36 8.85 29.40
CA LEU A 320 13.64 9.33 28.23
C LEU A 320 14.55 9.28 27.01
N ARG A 321 14.03 8.78 25.88
CA ARG A 321 14.75 8.75 24.60
C ARG A 321 13.88 9.35 23.51
N PRO A 322 13.98 10.68 23.26
CA PRO A 322 13.48 11.27 22.04
C PRO A 322 14.25 10.73 20.84
N THR A 323 13.54 10.45 19.77
CA THR A 323 14.11 9.95 18.50
C THR A 323 13.40 10.64 17.34
N ILE A 324 14.17 11.08 16.35
CA ILE A 324 13.67 11.56 15.08
C ILE A 324 14.28 10.71 13.95
N GLU A 325 13.54 10.52 12.88
CA GLU A 325 13.98 9.79 11.71
C GLU A 325 13.51 10.49 10.44
N ALA A 326 14.39 10.57 9.45
CA ALA A 326 14.04 11.00 8.11
C ALA A 326 14.61 10.00 7.11
N GLN A 327 13.80 9.61 6.12
CA GLN A 327 14.22 8.69 5.08
C GLN A 327 13.58 9.03 3.75
N TRP A 328 14.29 8.75 2.68
CA TRP A 328 13.80 8.75 1.32
C TRP A 328 13.63 7.30 0.85
N GLN A 329 12.53 7.04 0.18
CA GLN A 329 12.23 5.74 -0.42
C GLN A 329 12.02 5.89 -1.92
N ARG A 330 12.51 4.93 -2.69
CA ARG A 330 12.31 4.87 -4.13
C ARG A 330 11.91 3.48 -4.59
N GLU A 331 10.82 3.42 -5.38
CA GLU A 331 10.41 2.20 -6.07
C GLU A 331 11.39 1.87 -7.20
N LEU A 332 12.02 0.71 -7.11
CA LEU A 332 13.08 0.26 -8.04
C LEU A 332 12.52 -0.44 -9.28
N ARG A 333 11.33 -1.01 -9.21
CA ARG A 333 10.72 -1.72 -10.33
C ARG A 333 10.18 -0.75 -11.38
N LYS A 334 10.50 -0.99 -12.64
CA LYS A 334 10.13 -0.11 -13.77
C LYS A 334 8.72 -0.38 -14.31
N ARG A 335 8.17 -1.60 -14.16
CA ARG A 335 6.88 -2.00 -14.74
C ARG A 335 5.86 -2.32 -13.66
N PRO A 336 4.60 -1.84 -13.78
CA PRO A 336 3.51 -2.28 -12.91
C PRO A 336 3.10 -3.71 -13.29
N ASP A 337 2.87 -4.55 -12.30
CA ASP A 337 2.35 -5.92 -12.51
C ASP A 337 0.81 -5.94 -12.48
N SER A 338 0.16 -4.83 -12.13
CA SER A 338 -1.28 -4.79 -11.87
C SER A 338 -2.06 -4.53 -13.15
N ARG A 339 -2.38 -5.59 -13.89
CA ARG A 339 -3.47 -5.60 -14.87
C ARG A 339 -4.69 -6.22 -14.19
N ILE A 340 -5.81 -5.53 -14.22
CA ILE A 340 -7.08 -5.99 -13.70
C ILE A 340 -7.94 -6.38 -14.90
N GLU A 341 -8.32 -7.64 -14.97
CA GLU A 341 -9.20 -8.17 -16.02
C GLU A 341 -10.58 -8.40 -15.42
N ALA A 342 -11.60 -7.97 -16.13
CA ALA A 342 -12.98 -8.07 -15.69
C ALA A 342 -13.91 -8.43 -16.85
N ARG A 343 -15.08 -8.98 -16.51
CA ARG A 343 -16.22 -9.16 -17.39
C ARG A 343 -17.51 -8.90 -16.63
N PHE A 344 -18.59 -8.58 -17.31
CA PHE A 344 -19.89 -8.51 -16.66
C PHE A 344 -20.36 -9.90 -16.24
N VAL A 345 -21.08 -9.97 -15.12
CA VAL A 345 -21.70 -11.21 -14.63
C VAL A 345 -22.88 -11.61 -15.49
N ALA A 346 -23.63 -10.61 -15.98
CA ALA A 346 -24.79 -10.80 -16.83
C ALA A 346 -24.38 -10.88 -18.31
N GLY A 347 -24.61 -12.05 -18.93
CA GLY A 347 -24.39 -12.28 -20.36
C GLY A 347 -22.92 -12.54 -20.76
N ASP A 348 -22.73 -13.08 -21.95
CA ASP A 348 -21.41 -13.40 -22.51
C ASP A 348 -20.75 -12.16 -23.08
N LEU A 349 -20.10 -11.37 -22.23
CA LEU A 349 -19.29 -10.23 -22.65
C LEU A 349 -17.82 -10.59 -22.76
N PRO A 350 -17.13 -10.04 -23.77
CA PRO A 350 -15.68 -10.11 -23.83
C PRO A 350 -15.03 -9.55 -22.56
N LEU A 351 -13.84 -10.06 -22.25
CA LEU A 351 -13.01 -9.50 -21.17
C LEU A 351 -12.58 -8.08 -21.53
N PHE A 352 -12.64 -7.21 -20.55
CA PHE A 352 -12.02 -5.90 -20.62
C PHE A 352 -10.98 -5.75 -19.50
N SER A 353 -10.03 -4.85 -19.68
CA SER A 353 -8.93 -4.74 -18.76
C SER A 353 -8.60 -3.29 -18.41
N LEU A 354 -8.06 -3.13 -17.22
CA LEU A 354 -7.66 -1.85 -16.68
C LEU A 354 -6.21 -1.95 -16.18
N ARG A 355 -5.43 -0.91 -16.46
CA ARG A 355 -4.08 -0.75 -15.91
C ARG A 355 -4.01 0.58 -15.18
N PRO A 356 -4.24 0.60 -13.86
CA PRO A 356 -4.23 1.83 -13.10
C PRO A 356 -2.86 2.50 -13.16
N GLU A 357 -2.87 3.82 -13.22
CA GLU A 357 -1.66 4.61 -13.11
C GLU A 357 -0.90 4.29 -11.83
N ARG A 358 0.41 4.29 -11.92
CA ARG A 358 1.29 4.03 -10.76
C ARG A 358 1.24 5.19 -9.79
N LEU A 359 1.43 4.88 -8.52
CA LEU A 359 1.81 5.88 -7.54
C LEU A 359 3.23 6.38 -7.83
N ASP A 360 3.52 7.60 -7.34
CA ASP A 360 4.87 8.17 -7.41
C ASP A 360 5.90 7.17 -6.86
N ARG A 361 7.04 7.14 -7.54
CA ARG A 361 8.13 6.24 -7.19
C ARG A 361 8.90 6.69 -5.97
N ASP A 362 8.92 7.99 -5.73
CA ASP A 362 9.67 8.61 -4.65
C ASP A 362 8.74 9.03 -3.53
N ALA A 363 9.17 8.79 -2.29
CA ALA A 363 8.47 9.24 -1.09
C ALA A 363 9.46 9.65 -0.01
N GLY A 364 9.17 10.77 0.64
CA GLY A 364 9.83 11.18 1.87
C GLY A 364 9.05 10.69 3.08
N LEU A 365 9.74 10.14 4.07
CA LEU A 365 9.16 9.74 5.33
C LEU A 365 9.88 10.44 6.47
N VAL A 366 9.09 10.94 7.43
CA VAL A 366 9.61 11.54 8.65
C VAL A 366 8.88 10.93 9.85
N SER A 367 9.59 10.71 10.94
CA SER A 367 8.95 10.31 12.19
C SER A 367 9.64 10.93 13.40
N ALA A 368 8.85 11.08 14.47
CA ALA A 368 9.32 11.49 15.77
C ALA A 368 8.70 10.57 16.84
N SER A 369 9.46 10.23 17.87
CA SER A 369 8.96 9.43 18.97
C SER A 369 9.68 9.75 20.27
N ILE A 370 9.04 9.43 21.38
CA ILE A 370 9.66 9.43 22.69
C ILE A 370 9.43 8.07 23.34
N THR A 371 10.51 7.46 23.81
CA THR A 371 10.47 6.25 24.63
C THR A 371 10.79 6.62 26.07
N ALA A 372 9.92 6.27 26.99
CA ALA A 372 10.12 6.38 28.43
C ALA A 372 10.35 4.98 29.00
N THR A 373 11.50 4.77 29.66
CA THR A 373 11.87 3.51 30.28
C THR A 373 11.94 3.70 31.81
N HIS A 374 11.19 2.90 32.53
CA HIS A 374 11.22 2.85 33.99
C HIS A 374 11.96 1.60 34.48
N GLY A 375 13.04 1.84 35.20
CA GLY A 375 13.97 0.76 35.58
C GLY A 375 14.57 0.09 34.34
N SER A 376 14.87 -1.21 34.43
CA SER A 376 15.45 -1.97 33.31
C SER A 376 14.45 -2.86 32.57
N ARG A 377 13.16 -2.80 32.93
CA ARG A 377 12.20 -3.84 32.55
C ARG A 377 11.04 -3.35 31.66
N THR A 378 10.58 -2.13 31.81
CA THR A 378 9.37 -1.65 31.15
C THR A 378 9.66 -0.38 30.38
N SER A 379 9.23 -0.32 29.11
CA SER A 379 9.30 0.87 28.29
C SER A 379 7.95 1.17 27.63
N VAL A 380 7.62 2.45 27.55
CA VAL A 380 6.46 2.97 26.82
C VAL A 380 6.97 3.90 25.75
N ARG A 381 6.50 3.73 24.51
CA ARG A 381 6.87 4.57 23.39
C ARG A 381 5.62 5.18 22.75
N LEU A 382 5.65 6.50 22.58
CA LEU A 382 4.70 7.24 21.76
C LEU A 382 5.41 7.69 20.49
N GLY A 383 4.82 7.43 19.34
CA GLY A 383 5.40 7.77 18.04
C GLY A 383 4.39 8.41 17.10
N TYR A 384 4.89 9.30 16.26
CA TYR A 384 4.17 9.89 15.13
C TYR A 384 5.02 9.78 13.88
N GLY A 385 4.39 9.51 12.71
CA GLY A 385 5.06 9.42 11.43
C GLY A 385 4.24 10.00 10.29
N GLY A 386 4.92 10.57 9.31
CA GLY A 386 4.35 11.05 8.06
C GLY A 386 5.07 10.45 6.86
N GLU A 387 4.32 10.20 5.78
CA GLU A 387 4.84 9.80 4.48
C GLU A 387 4.25 10.72 3.41
N PHE A 388 5.09 11.25 2.54
CA PHE A 388 4.74 12.27 1.56
C PHE A 388 5.33 11.92 0.19
N SER A 389 4.48 11.95 -0.83
CA SER A 389 4.86 11.91 -2.24
C SER A 389 3.97 12.88 -3.02
N SER A 390 4.15 12.98 -4.34
CA SER A 390 3.33 13.86 -5.18
C SER A 390 1.84 13.47 -5.19
N ASP A 391 1.54 12.19 -4.98
CA ASP A 391 0.19 11.63 -5.09
C ASP A 391 -0.30 10.90 -3.82
N ARG A 392 0.45 10.98 -2.71
CA ARG A 392 0.10 10.30 -1.47
C ARG A 392 0.57 11.06 -0.24
N ARG A 393 -0.30 11.12 0.78
CA ARG A 393 0.00 11.64 2.12
C ARG A 393 -0.50 10.65 3.15
N VAL A 394 0.37 10.27 4.08
CA VAL A 394 0.05 9.34 5.17
C VAL A 394 0.47 9.94 6.49
N HIS A 395 -0.38 9.83 7.51
CA HIS A 395 -0.11 10.20 8.90
C HIS A 395 -0.42 9.00 9.79
N ALA A 396 0.45 8.73 10.74
CA ALA A 396 0.31 7.61 11.67
C ALA A 396 0.71 8.02 13.07
N ALA A 397 0.00 7.50 14.08
CA ALA A 397 0.37 7.58 15.48
C ALA A 397 0.40 6.17 16.07
N THR A 398 1.36 5.89 16.96
CA THR A 398 1.56 4.59 17.58
C THR A 398 1.83 4.74 19.08
N LEU A 399 1.31 3.80 19.86
CA LEU A 399 1.63 3.61 21.28
C LEU A 399 2.12 2.18 21.47
N SER A 400 3.31 2.02 22.04
CA SER A 400 3.91 0.72 22.31
C SER A 400 4.23 0.55 23.78
N LEU A 401 4.00 -0.64 24.28
CA LEU A 401 4.44 -1.09 25.60
C LEU A 401 5.38 -2.27 25.38
N SER A 402 6.58 -2.22 25.96
CA SER A 402 7.50 -3.36 25.95
C SER A 402 7.95 -3.71 27.35
N ARG A 403 8.16 -5.01 27.59
CA ARG A 403 8.57 -5.53 28.91
C ARG A 403 9.54 -6.69 28.76
N ARG A 404 10.51 -6.70 29.66
CA ARG A 404 11.51 -7.76 29.85
C ARG A 404 11.07 -8.67 30.98
N PHE A 405 11.10 -9.97 30.75
CA PHE A 405 10.81 -11.03 31.73
C PHE A 405 12.05 -11.83 32.06
#